data_ab76e64a26f4bc95d067f889a1a1818f
#
_entry.id   ab76e64a26f4bc95d067f889a1a1818f
#
_cell.length_a   1.000
_cell.length_b   1.000
_cell.length_c   1.000
_cell.angle_alpha   90.00
_cell.angle_beta   90.00
_cell.angle_gamma   90.00
#
_symmetry.space_group_name_H-M   'P 1'
#
loop_
_entity.id
_entity.type
_entity.pdbx_description
1 polymer ?
#
loop_
_entity_poly.entity_id
_entity_poly.type
_entity_poly.pdbx_seq_one_letter_code
_entity_poly.pdbx_strand_id
1 'polypeptide(L)'
;MQRRDDSLLGSVDARTSLAGSNKMEILLFSIGTGERFGINVFKIKEVCRAMPLTRTPNMPRGVDGIVSLRGHVLPVLNLAKFMGVDASPESQRSMMVAEYSKHILGFLVHEVDRIIRVDWDRVRATDDMLTSKGGLVNALTELENGSLVSLMDVEQILVSAFGEDAVGEVERVEGGHELCVFYVDDSSVARKKIAEVLDKMGVKQMQANNGREAWDRLKVMAESAQAAGARLHDQIQAILVDAEMPEMDGYVLTQHIKSDARFEGIPVVMHSSLSSDANRAMGRRVGVDYYVPKFDGLALSATLRPLLAA
;
A
#
# COMPACT_ATOMS: atom_id res chain seq x y z
N MET A 1 -13.77 -32.97 3.21
CA MET A 1 -13.25 -31.74 3.85
C MET A 1 -12.41 -30.90 2.89
N GLN A 2 -12.64 -31.04 1.58
CA GLN A 2 -11.87 -30.46 0.46
C GLN A 2 -12.57 -29.26 -0.22
N ARG A 3 -13.78 -28.86 0.21
CA ARG A 3 -14.62 -27.85 -0.49
C ARG A 3 -14.51 -26.41 0.05
N ARG A 4 -13.71 -26.14 1.13
CA ARG A 4 -13.55 -24.79 1.66
C ARG A 4 -12.41 -23.99 0.99
N ASP A 5 -11.38 -24.67 0.46
CA ASP A 5 -10.22 -24.01 -0.15
C ASP A 5 -10.51 -23.45 -1.56
N ASP A 6 -11.38 -24.12 -2.34
CA ASP A 6 -11.73 -23.66 -3.71
C ASP A 6 -12.61 -22.40 -3.72
N SER A 7 -13.37 -22.12 -2.64
CA SER A 7 -14.24 -20.94 -2.58
C SER A 7 -13.48 -19.63 -2.30
N LEU A 8 -12.32 -19.70 -1.66
CA LEU A 8 -11.46 -18.54 -1.41
C LEU A 8 -10.70 -18.12 -2.68
N LEU A 9 -10.39 -19.05 -3.57
CA LEU A 9 -9.72 -18.77 -4.85
C LEU A 9 -10.69 -18.21 -5.90
N GLY A 10 -11.96 -18.62 -5.89
CA GLY A 10 -13.01 -18.11 -6.80
C GLY A 10 -13.38 -16.64 -6.57
N SER A 11 -13.01 -16.07 -5.40
CA SER A 11 -13.25 -14.65 -5.10
C SER A 11 -12.20 -13.72 -5.73
N VAL A 12 -11.09 -14.26 -6.27
CA VAL A 12 -10.01 -13.46 -6.87
C VAL A 12 -10.45 -12.79 -8.17
N ASP A 13 -11.29 -13.45 -8.97
CA ASP A 13 -11.82 -12.88 -10.22
C ASP A 13 -12.92 -11.82 -9.98
N ALA A 14 -13.57 -11.82 -8.81
CA ALA A 14 -14.52 -10.78 -8.42
C ALA A 14 -13.86 -9.46 -7.99
N ARG A 15 -12.53 -9.42 -7.88
CA ARG A 15 -11.74 -8.26 -7.41
C ARG A 15 -11.84 -7.04 -8.32
N THR A 16 -12.18 -7.24 -9.60
CA THR A 16 -12.28 -6.16 -10.59
C THR A 16 -13.47 -5.23 -10.41
N SER A 17 -14.47 -5.61 -9.60
CA SER A 17 -15.69 -4.81 -9.45
C SER A 17 -15.69 -3.84 -8.27
N LEU A 18 -14.66 -3.87 -7.42
CA LEU A 18 -14.64 -3.12 -6.16
C LEU A 18 -13.81 -1.83 -6.19
N ALA A 19 -12.85 -1.74 -7.11
CA ALA A 19 -12.10 -0.50 -7.29
C ALA A 19 -13.07 0.65 -7.64
N GLY A 20 -13.08 1.71 -6.82
CA GLY A 20 -14.03 2.82 -6.93
C GLY A 20 -15.38 2.60 -6.22
N SER A 21 -15.60 1.48 -5.50
CA SER A 21 -16.79 1.27 -4.68
C SER A 21 -16.69 1.85 -3.28
N ASN A 22 -15.57 2.47 -2.94
CA ASN A 22 -15.22 2.95 -1.59
C ASN A 22 -15.26 1.86 -0.51
N LYS A 23 -14.92 0.60 -0.90
CA LYS A 23 -14.88 -0.57 0.01
C LYS A 23 -13.53 -1.25 -0.04
N MET A 24 -13.07 -1.67 1.13
CA MET A 24 -11.86 -2.46 1.33
C MET A 24 -12.21 -3.93 1.58
N GLU A 25 -11.54 -4.86 0.91
CA GLU A 25 -11.58 -6.28 1.23
C GLU A 25 -10.41 -6.65 2.15
N ILE A 26 -10.74 -7.18 3.32
CA ILE A 26 -9.77 -7.52 4.36
C ILE A 26 -9.82 -9.03 4.59
N LEU A 27 -8.67 -9.69 4.46
CA LEU A 27 -8.50 -11.08 4.89
C LEU A 27 -8.21 -11.08 6.39
N LEU A 28 -9.12 -11.67 7.16
CA LEU A 28 -8.97 -11.81 8.61
C LEU A 28 -8.13 -13.04 8.95
N PHE A 29 -7.23 -12.88 9.91
CA PHE A 29 -6.39 -13.95 10.41
C PHE A 29 -6.04 -13.75 11.89
N SER A 30 -5.44 -14.78 12.49
CA SER A 30 -4.89 -14.74 13.85
C SER A 30 -3.43 -15.21 13.85
N ILE A 31 -2.68 -14.78 14.85
CA ILE A 31 -1.27 -15.17 15.05
C ILE A 31 -1.08 -16.11 16.24
N GLY A 32 -2.16 -16.58 16.84
CA GLY A 32 -2.14 -17.50 18.00
C GLY A 32 -2.40 -16.79 19.33
N THR A 33 -2.77 -15.51 19.28
CA THR A 33 -3.31 -14.71 20.40
C THR A 33 -4.83 -14.60 20.28
N GLY A 34 -5.48 -13.92 21.20
CA GLY A 34 -6.92 -13.65 21.13
C GLY A 34 -7.33 -12.57 20.13
N GLU A 35 -6.36 -11.78 19.68
CA GLU A 35 -6.57 -10.65 18.78
C GLU A 35 -6.77 -11.11 17.34
N ARG A 36 -7.53 -10.28 16.59
CA ARG A 36 -7.72 -10.44 15.16
C ARG A 36 -6.93 -9.40 14.39
N PHE A 37 -6.30 -9.88 13.34
CA PHE A 37 -5.55 -9.08 12.40
C PHE A 37 -6.21 -9.12 11.04
N GLY A 38 -5.96 -8.10 10.25
CA GLY A 38 -6.42 -8.00 8.87
C GLY A 38 -5.30 -7.59 7.93
N ILE A 39 -5.39 -8.05 6.72
CA ILE A 39 -4.52 -7.62 5.62
C ILE A 39 -5.39 -7.37 4.39
N ASN A 40 -5.04 -6.34 3.61
CA ASN A 40 -5.73 -6.08 2.36
C ASN A 40 -5.58 -7.29 1.42
N VAL A 41 -6.72 -7.81 0.94
CA VAL A 41 -6.76 -8.99 0.05
C VAL A 41 -5.95 -8.77 -1.22
N PHE A 42 -5.89 -7.55 -1.74
CA PHE A 42 -5.10 -7.24 -2.94
C PHE A 42 -3.60 -7.52 -2.79
N LYS A 43 -3.08 -7.48 -1.56
CA LYS A 43 -1.67 -7.81 -1.26
C LYS A 43 -1.40 -9.32 -1.19
N ILE A 44 -2.46 -10.15 -1.19
CA ILE A 44 -2.38 -11.60 -1.05
C ILE A 44 -2.60 -12.30 -2.39
N LYS A 45 -1.65 -13.12 -2.81
CA LYS A 45 -1.77 -13.96 -4.01
C LYS A 45 -2.57 -15.23 -3.74
N GLU A 46 -2.24 -15.90 -2.65
CA GLU A 46 -2.92 -17.14 -2.26
C GLU A 46 -2.77 -17.42 -0.76
N VAL A 47 -3.65 -18.28 -0.27
CA VAL A 47 -3.60 -18.83 1.08
C VAL A 47 -3.47 -20.34 0.97
N CYS A 48 -2.51 -20.92 1.68
CA CYS A 48 -2.30 -22.38 1.69
C CYS A 48 -1.97 -22.86 3.12
N ARG A 49 -1.89 -24.17 3.29
CA ARG A 49 -1.40 -24.76 4.54
C ARG A 49 0.08 -24.46 4.72
N ALA A 50 0.49 -24.24 5.96
CA ALA A 50 1.90 -24.15 6.30
C ALA A 50 2.65 -25.41 5.83
N MET A 51 3.78 -25.20 5.18
CA MET A 51 4.64 -26.25 4.66
C MET A 51 5.93 -26.33 5.47
N PRO A 52 6.62 -27.50 5.47
CA PRO A 52 7.94 -27.61 6.07
C PRO A 52 8.92 -26.58 5.47
N LEU A 53 9.61 -25.84 6.34
CA LEU A 53 10.56 -24.85 5.94
C LEU A 53 11.99 -25.39 5.95
N THR A 54 12.77 -25.00 4.96
CA THR A 54 14.21 -25.21 4.93
C THR A 54 14.89 -23.97 5.55
N ARG A 55 15.64 -24.20 6.62
CA ARG A 55 16.43 -23.13 7.27
C ARG A 55 17.79 -22.99 6.58
N THR A 56 18.21 -21.75 6.35
CA THR A 56 19.54 -21.44 5.85
C THR A 56 20.31 -20.58 6.87
N PRO A 57 21.64 -20.64 6.90
CA PRO A 57 22.44 -19.74 7.76
C PRO A 57 22.16 -18.27 7.44
N ASN A 58 22.32 -17.42 8.46
CA ASN A 58 22.26 -15.95 8.34
C ASN A 58 20.93 -15.41 7.76
N MET A 59 19.79 -16.02 8.10
CA MET A 59 18.49 -15.49 7.73
C MET A 59 18.21 -14.14 8.39
N PRO A 60 17.51 -13.23 7.70
CA PRO A 60 17.04 -11.99 8.29
C PRO A 60 16.14 -12.24 9.52
N ARG A 61 16.06 -11.24 10.41
CA ARG A 61 15.21 -11.31 11.60
C ARG A 61 13.75 -11.55 11.22
N GLY A 62 13.12 -12.54 11.84
CA GLY A 62 11.72 -12.89 11.58
C GLY A 62 11.50 -13.87 10.44
N VAL A 63 12.50 -14.11 9.58
CA VAL A 63 12.43 -15.16 8.56
C VAL A 63 12.71 -16.51 9.20
N ASP A 64 11.73 -17.41 9.16
CA ASP A 64 11.84 -18.75 9.75
C ASP A 64 12.44 -19.79 8.80
N GLY A 65 12.45 -19.52 7.50
CA GLY A 65 12.99 -20.42 6.49
C GLY A 65 12.59 -20.02 5.07
N ILE A 66 12.89 -20.89 4.14
CA ILE A 66 12.47 -20.81 2.74
C ILE A 66 11.59 -22.00 2.40
N VAL A 67 10.70 -21.81 1.42
CA VAL A 67 9.86 -22.88 0.90
C VAL A 67 9.85 -22.83 -0.63
N SER A 68 9.72 -23.98 -1.27
CA SER A 68 9.45 -24.07 -2.71
C SER A 68 7.95 -24.20 -2.94
N LEU A 69 7.36 -23.21 -3.57
CA LEU A 69 5.94 -23.17 -3.90
C LEU A 69 5.78 -22.95 -5.41
N ARG A 70 5.18 -23.93 -6.11
CA ARG A 70 4.93 -23.87 -7.57
C ARG A 70 6.17 -23.50 -8.39
N GLY A 71 7.34 -24.00 -8.00
CA GLY A 71 8.61 -23.74 -8.70
C GLY A 71 9.33 -22.44 -8.31
N HIS A 72 8.74 -21.65 -7.41
CA HIS A 72 9.38 -20.46 -6.84
C HIS A 72 9.88 -20.74 -5.43
N VAL A 73 11.09 -20.29 -5.14
CA VAL A 73 11.64 -20.32 -3.77
C VAL A 73 11.35 -18.96 -3.14
N LEU A 74 10.63 -18.99 -2.03
CA LEU A 74 10.22 -17.76 -1.33
C LEU A 74 10.60 -17.81 0.14
N PRO A 75 11.04 -16.69 0.72
CA PRO A 75 11.27 -16.55 2.15
C PRO A 75 9.93 -16.56 2.89
N VAL A 76 9.94 -17.09 4.11
CA VAL A 76 8.75 -17.20 4.94
C VAL A 76 8.99 -16.53 6.29
N LEU A 77 8.19 -15.49 6.57
CA LEU A 77 8.17 -14.81 7.84
C LEU A 77 7.12 -15.44 8.78
N ASN A 78 7.49 -15.64 10.03
CA ASN A 78 6.55 -15.97 11.08
C ASN A 78 6.05 -14.70 11.75
N LEU A 79 4.80 -14.30 11.48
CA LEU A 79 4.26 -13.03 11.97
C LEU A 79 4.20 -12.97 13.50
N ALA A 80 3.83 -14.06 14.17
CA ALA A 80 3.81 -14.09 15.63
C ALA A 80 5.20 -13.80 16.20
N LYS A 81 6.21 -14.52 15.72
CA LYS A 81 7.60 -14.33 16.14
C LYS A 81 8.13 -12.93 15.78
N PHE A 82 7.77 -12.42 14.61
CA PHE A 82 8.16 -11.10 14.17
C PHE A 82 7.58 -9.99 15.07
N MET A 83 6.35 -10.19 15.54
CA MET A 83 5.67 -9.29 16.49
C MET A 83 6.08 -9.52 17.96
N GLY A 84 7.03 -10.45 18.23
CA GLY A 84 7.47 -10.74 19.59
C GLY A 84 6.48 -11.55 20.42
N VAL A 85 5.56 -12.27 19.75
CA VAL A 85 4.59 -13.15 20.40
C VAL A 85 5.15 -14.57 20.46
N ASP A 86 5.21 -15.15 21.67
CA ASP A 86 5.56 -16.55 21.89
C ASP A 86 4.41 -17.47 21.44
N ALA A 87 4.38 -17.76 20.15
CA ALA A 87 3.47 -18.76 19.60
C ALA A 87 4.23 -20.06 19.34
N SER A 88 3.67 -21.18 19.78
CA SER A 88 4.23 -22.51 19.48
C SER A 88 4.36 -22.69 17.96
N PRO A 89 5.47 -23.21 17.43
CA PRO A 89 5.61 -23.51 16.00
C PRO A 89 4.49 -24.38 15.46
N GLU A 90 3.95 -25.28 16.28
CA GLU A 90 2.83 -26.17 15.93
C GLU A 90 1.49 -25.43 15.83
N SER A 91 1.40 -24.21 16.37
CA SER A 91 0.21 -23.37 16.26
C SER A 91 0.06 -22.71 14.88
N GLN A 92 1.14 -22.61 14.10
CA GLN A 92 1.14 -21.96 12.78
C GLN A 92 0.66 -22.96 11.72
N ARG A 93 -0.60 -22.83 11.28
CA ARG A 93 -1.27 -23.80 10.41
C ARG A 93 -1.47 -23.30 8.98
N SER A 94 -1.40 -22.00 8.78
CA SER A 94 -1.66 -21.37 7.50
C SER A 94 -0.50 -20.51 7.04
N MET A 95 -0.34 -20.41 5.73
CA MET A 95 0.60 -19.51 5.09
C MET A 95 -0.14 -18.64 4.08
N MET A 96 -0.02 -17.33 4.24
CA MET A 96 -0.47 -16.34 3.26
C MET A 96 0.71 -15.99 2.36
N VAL A 97 0.54 -16.10 1.06
CA VAL A 97 1.56 -15.72 0.07
C VAL A 97 1.22 -14.32 -0.42
N ALA A 98 2.13 -13.39 -0.19
CA ALA A 98 2.00 -12.01 -0.62
C ALA A 98 2.98 -11.70 -1.76
N GLU A 99 2.59 -10.81 -2.63
CA GLU A 99 3.48 -10.19 -3.61
C GLU A 99 3.64 -8.71 -3.28
N TYR A 100 4.90 -8.30 -3.27
CA TYR A 100 5.26 -6.94 -2.97
C TYR A 100 6.49 -6.53 -3.78
N SER A 101 6.36 -5.44 -4.56
CA SER A 101 7.48 -4.87 -5.33
C SER A 101 8.33 -5.92 -6.07
N LYS A 102 7.69 -6.86 -6.78
CA LYS A 102 8.32 -7.99 -7.50
C LYS A 102 8.87 -9.11 -6.59
N HIS A 103 8.78 -8.99 -5.27
CA HIS A 103 9.15 -10.06 -4.35
C HIS A 103 7.91 -10.84 -3.90
N ILE A 104 8.04 -12.16 -3.89
CA ILE A 104 7.01 -13.06 -3.37
C ILE A 104 7.52 -13.64 -2.05
N LEU A 105 6.67 -13.60 -1.02
CA LEU A 105 7.01 -14.10 0.30
C LEU A 105 5.81 -14.77 0.97
N GLY A 106 6.09 -15.64 1.94
CA GLY A 106 5.08 -16.27 2.76
C GLY A 106 5.02 -15.65 4.16
N PHE A 107 3.80 -15.45 4.68
CA PHE A 107 3.55 -15.13 6.07
C PHE A 107 2.96 -16.34 6.77
N LEU A 108 3.66 -16.90 7.76
CA LEU A 108 3.10 -17.91 8.65
C LEU A 108 2.19 -17.26 9.67
N VAL A 109 0.97 -17.78 9.78
CA VAL A 109 -0.06 -17.35 10.71
C VAL A 109 -0.71 -18.55 11.36
N HIS A 110 -1.39 -18.33 12.50
CA HIS A 110 -2.08 -19.40 13.21
C HIS A 110 -3.25 -19.92 12.34
N GLU A 111 -4.15 -19.04 11.94
CA GLU A 111 -5.33 -19.41 11.16
C GLU A 111 -5.75 -18.21 10.30
N VAL A 112 -6.18 -18.50 9.08
CA VAL A 112 -6.89 -17.56 8.21
C VAL A 112 -8.38 -17.84 8.35
N ASP A 113 -9.18 -16.81 8.67
CA ASP A 113 -10.62 -16.94 8.95
C ASP A 113 -11.43 -16.74 7.65
N ARG A 114 -11.69 -15.49 7.30
CA ARG A 114 -12.55 -15.12 6.16
C ARG A 114 -12.17 -13.76 5.60
N ILE A 115 -12.68 -13.47 4.41
CA ILE A 115 -12.65 -12.14 3.83
C ILE A 115 -13.89 -11.37 4.30
N ILE A 116 -13.68 -10.13 4.72
CA ILE A 116 -14.74 -9.17 5.03
C ILE A 116 -14.64 -7.97 4.11
N ARG A 117 -15.77 -7.30 3.92
CA ARG A 117 -15.86 -6.03 3.19
C ARG A 117 -16.24 -4.94 4.17
N VAL A 118 -15.43 -3.90 4.22
CA VAL A 118 -15.68 -2.71 5.06
C VAL A 118 -15.66 -1.48 4.19
N ASP A 119 -16.49 -0.50 4.53
CA ASP A 119 -16.41 0.81 3.92
C ASP A 119 -15.13 1.51 4.40
N TRP A 120 -14.44 2.23 3.52
CA TRP A 120 -13.18 2.90 3.84
C TRP A 120 -13.31 3.91 4.98
N ASP A 121 -14.47 4.55 5.15
CA ASP A 121 -14.77 5.48 6.24
C ASP A 121 -14.81 4.81 7.63
N ARG A 122 -14.92 3.49 7.69
CA ARG A 122 -14.81 2.68 8.92
C ARG A 122 -13.39 2.22 9.22
N VAL A 123 -12.46 2.42 8.29
CA VAL A 123 -11.05 2.11 8.45
C VAL A 123 -10.34 3.38 8.92
N ARG A 124 -9.85 3.38 10.14
CA ARG A 124 -9.22 4.54 10.78
C ARG A 124 -7.71 4.32 10.85
N ALA A 125 -6.95 5.27 10.34
CA ALA A 125 -5.51 5.29 10.54
C ALA A 125 -5.19 5.32 12.04
N THR A 126 -4.13 4.62 12.44
CA THR A 126 -3.65 4.66 13.83
C THR A 126 -2.85 5.93 14.05
N ASP A 127 -3.17 6.66 15.14
CA ASP A 127 -2.33 7.77 15.58
C ASP A 127 -0.93 7.26 15.98
N ASP A 128 0.10 8.09 15.78
CA ASP A 128 1.49 7.81 16.15
C ASP A 128 1.66 7.46 17.65
N MET A 129 0.67 7.78 18.49
CA MET A 129 0.66 7.44 19.91
C MET A 129 0.30 5.97 20.19
N LEU A 130 -0.44 5.30 19.29
CA LEU A 130 -0.84 3.90 19.43
C LEU A 130 0.14 2.94 18.74
N THR A 131 0.95 3.47 17.83
CA THR A 131 2.02 2.73 17.18
C THR A 131 3.35 3.27 17.65
N SER A 132 4.10 2.49 18.41
CA SER A 132 5.52 2.79 18.64
C SER A 132 6.19 3.02 17.28
N LYS A 133 7.16 3.95 17.18
CA LYS A 133 7.92 4.25 15.96
C LYS A 133 8.32 2.95 15.27
N GLY A 134 7.79 2.70 14.08
CA GLY A 134 7.94 1.44 13.35
C GLY A 134 6.80 0.43 13.58
N GLY A 135 5.60 0.88 13.96
CA GLY A 135 4.42 0.04 14.16
C GLY A 135 4.05 -0.76 12.90
N LEU A 136 3.75 -2.05 13.10
CA LEU A 136 3.38 -2.98 12.01
C LEU A 136 1.88 -2.89 11.66
N VAL A 137 1.15 -1.99 12.30
CA VAL A 137 -0.28 -1.75 12.13
C VAL A 137 -0.47 -0.32 11.66
N ASN A 138 -1.09 -0.11 10.51
CA ASN A 138 -1.33 1.21 9.94
C ASN A 138 -2.77 1.71 10.15
N ALA A 139 -3.72 0.81 10.41
CA ALA A 139 -5.11 1.18 10.62
C ALA A 139 -5.85 0.19 11.52
N LEU A 140 -7.01 0.61 12.01
CA LEU A 140 -7.96 -0.19 12.78
C LEU A 140 -9.32 -0.15 12.11
N THR A 141 -10.06 -1.26 12.19
CA THR A 141 -11.48 -1.29 11.84
C THR A 141 -12.27 -2.09 12.88
N GLU A 142 -13.55 -1.82 12.96
CA GLU A 142 -14.46 -2.51 13.88
C GLU A 142 -15.39 -3.45 13.12
N LEU A 143 -15.49 -4.68 13.58
CA LEU A 143 -16.45 -5.67 13.07
C LEU A 143 -17.86 -5.36 13.58
N GLU A 144 -18.87 -5.98 12.97
CA GLU A 144 -20.28 -5.82 13.37
C GLU A 144 -20.55 -6.21 14.84
N ASN A 145 -19.75 -7.11 15.38
CA ASN A 145 -19.84 -7.57 16.78
C ASN A 145 -19.07 -6.68 17.78
N GLY A 146 -18.55 -5.54 17.35
CA GLY A 146 -17.77 -4.62 18.17
C GLY A 146 -16.29 -5.01 18.37
N SER A 147 -15.82 -6.11 17.79
CA SER A 147 -14.40 -6.50 17.89
C SER A 147 -13.52 -5.63 16.99
N LEU A 148 -12.41 -5.18 17.53
CA LEU A 148 -11.40 -4.44 16.76
C LEU A 148 -10.53 -5.40 15.94
N VAL A 149 -10.16 -4.97 14.74
CA VAL A 149 -9.22 -5.63 13.85
C VAL A 149 -8.08 -4.68 13.55
N SER A 150 -6.86 -5.13 13.81
CA SER A 150 -5.63 -4.41 13.49
C SER A 150 -5.21 -4.72 12.06
N LEU A 151 -5.14 -3.69 11.20
CA LEU A 151 -4.71 -3.84 9.81
C LEU A 151 -3.19 -3.76 9.73
N MET A 152 -2.59 -4.80 9.15
CA MET A 152 -1.14 -4.95 9.06
C MET A 152 -0.56 -4.14 7.91
N ASP A 153 0.48 -3.38 8.19
CA ASP A 153 1.30 -2.71 7.18
C ASP A 153 2.36 -3.69 6.64
N VAL A 154 2.06 -4.30 5.49
CA VAL A 154 2.96 -5.24 4.82
C VAL A 154 4.28 -4.58 4.43
N GLU A 155 4.24 -3.32 4.05
CA GLU A 155 5.41 -2.55 3.62
C GLU A 155 6.37 -2.35 4.78
N GLN A 156 5.84 -1.94 5.92
CA GLN A 156 6.61 -1.78 7.15
C GLN A 156 7.18 -3.12 7.65
N ILE A 157 6.41 -4.22 7.54
CA ILE A 157 6.90 -5.56 7.89
C ILE A 157 8.11 -5.92 7.03
N LEU A 158 8.03 -5.70 5.72
CA LEU A 158 9.08 -6.05 4.78
C LEU A 158 10.35 -5.24 4.99
N VAL A 159 10.22 -3.92 5.15
CA VAL A 159 11.36 -3.06 5.46
C VAL A 159 12.00 -3.44 6.79
N SER A 160 11.20 -3.76 7.80
CA SER A 160 11.71 -4.19 9.10
C SER A 160 12.42 -5.56 9.06
N ALA A 161 12.00 -6.46 8.14
CA ALA A 161 12.59 -7.79 7.99
C ALA A 161 13.81 -7.81 7.08
N PHE A 162 13.78 -7.09 5.96
CA PHE A 162 14.78 -7.18 4.89
C PHE A 162 15.63 -5.92 4.73
N GLY A 163 15.25 -4.83 5.39
CA GLY A 163 15.87 -3.51 5.21
C GLY A 163 15.23 -2.70 4.08
N GLU A 164 15.64 -1.46 3.95
CA GLU A 164 15.21 -0.57 2.86
C GLU A 164 16.17 -0.73 1.66
N ASP A 165 15.61 -0.94 0.47
CA ASP A 165 16.39 -0.82 -0.76
C ASP A 165 16.81 0.63 -0.97
N ALA A 166 18.07 0.89 -1.23
CA ALA A 166 18.57 2.23 -1.54
C ALA A 166 17.91 2.72 -2.86
N VAL A 167 17.49 3.98 -2.87
CA VAL A 167 17.13 4.64 -4.12
C VAL A 167 18.39 4.79 -4.95
N GLY A 168 18.41 4.24 -6.16
CA GLY A 168 19.52 4.38 -7.10
C GLY A 168 19.89 5.84 -7.39
N GLU A 169 20.83 6.05 -8.27
CA GLU A 169 21.16 7.39 -8.76
C GLU A 169 19.98 7.95 -9.55
N VAL A 170 19.50 9.12 -9.12
CA VAL A 170 18.39 9.86 -9.74
C VAL A 170 18.94 11.18 -10.26
N GLU A 171 18.67 11.49 -11.51
CA GLU A 171 19.08 12.76 -12.10
C GLU A 171 18.25 13.92 -11.56
N ARG A 172 18.91 15.03 -11.28
CA ARG A 172 18.23 16.28 -10.86
C ARG A 172 17.42 16.88 -12.01
N VAL A 173 16.31 17.53 -11.64
CA VAL A 173 15.49 18.32 -12.57
C VAL A 173 16.00 19.75 -12.59
N GLU A 174 16.22 20.28 -13.79
CA GLU A 174 16.62 21.67 -13.97
C GLU A 174 15.50 22.60 -13.49
N GLY A 175 15.81 23.59 -12.62
CA GLY A 175 14.76 24.42 -12.01
C GLY A 175 13.86 23.69 -10.97
N GLY A 176 14.17 22.45 -10.60
CA GLY A 176 13.35 21.63 -9.71
C GLY A 176 13.00 22.26 -8.38
N HIS A 177 13.82 23.19 -7.87
CA HIS A 177 13.56 23.91 -6.63
C HIS A 177 12.32 24.87 -6.69
N GLU A 178 11.78 25.14 -7.87
CA GLU A 178 10.54 25.91 -8.09
C GLU A 178 9.34 24.98 -8.30
N LEU A 179 9.59 23.71 -8.62
CA LEU A 179 8.57 22.71 -8.93
C LEU A 179 8.15 21.97 -7.64
N CYS A 180 6.88 21.58 -7.58
CA CYS A 180 6.31 20.87 -6.42
C CYS A 180 5.51 19.65 -6.86
N VAL A 181 5.74 18.51 -6.20
CA VAL A 181 4.92 17.32 -6.33
C VAL A 181 4.12 17.14 -5.04
N PHE A 182 2.81 17.03 -5.17
CA PHE A 182 1.95 16.60 -4.07
C PHE A 182 1.83 15.07 -4.11
N TYR A 183 2.04 14.39 -2.98
CA TYR A 183 1.87 12.94 -2.93
C TYR A 183 1.08 12.51 -1.72
N VAL A 184 0.36 11.40 -1.87
CA VAL A 184 -0.43 10.78 -0.81
C VAL A 184 -0.25 9.28 -0.81
N ASP A 185 0.04 8.74 0.37
CA ASP A 185 0.24 7.32 0.63
C ASP A 185 0.02 7.07 2.14
N ASP A 186 -0.62 5.98 2.52
CA ASP A 186 -0.84 5.65 3.93
C ASP A 186 0.39 5.04 4.60
N SER A 187 1.28 4.42 3.83
CA SER A 187 2.52 3.84 4.31
C SER A 187 3.59 4.91 4.56
N SER A 188 4.06 5.02 5.80
CA SER A 188 5.17 5.92 6.15
C SER A 188 6.47 5.56 5.42
N VAL A 189 6.69 4.27 5.12
CA VAL A 189 7.82 3.77 4.35
C VAL A 189 7.75 4.26 2.91
N ALA A 190 6.58 4.14 2.29
CA ALA A 190 6.40 4.61 0.91
C ALA A 190 6.56 6.13 0.82
N ARG A 191 5.99 6.90 1.77
CA ARG A 191 6.18 8.36 1.82
C ARG A 191 7.64 8.76 1.96
N LYS A 192 8.39 8.09 2.87
CA LYS A 192 9.83 8.32 3.03
C LYS A 192 10.59 8.05 1.73
N LYS A 193 10.24 6.99 1.01
CA LYS A 193 10.88 6.61 -0.25
C LYS A 193 10.59 7.62 -1.37
N ILE A 194 9.33 8.08 -1.48
CA ILE A 194 8.93 9.13 -2.41
C ILE A 194 9.72 10.41 -2.10
N ALA A 195 9.77 10.80 -0.83
CA ALA A 195 10.53 11.98 -0.40
C ALA A 195 11.99 11.89 -0.79
N GLU A 196 12.66 10.74 -0.56
CA GLU A 196 14.05 10.51 -0.95
C GLU A 196 14.27 10.69 -2.47
N VAL A 197 13.35 10.20 -3.29
CA VAL A 197 13.42 10.37 -4.77
C VAL A 197 13.28 11.84 -5.14
N LEU A 198 12.26 12.55 -4.60
CA LEU A 198 12.01 13.95 -4.91
C LEU A 198 13.15 14.86 -4.42
N ASP A 199 13.73 14.59 -3.25
CA ASP A 199 14.91 15.30 -2.74
C ASP A 199 16.12 15.13 -3.65
N LYS A 200 16.37 13.90 -4.16
CA LYS A 200 17.43 13.65 -5.14
C LYS A 200 17.16 14.37 -6.46
N MET A 201 15.91 14.45 -6.91
CA MET A 201 15.51 15.25 -8.08
C MET A 201 15.61 16.75 -7.84
N GLY A 202 15.72 17.20 -6.59
CA GLY A 202 15.76 18.62 -6.22
C GLY A 202 14.40 19.31 -6.27
N VAL A 203 13.30 18.58 -6.16
CA VAL A 203 11.91 19.04 -6.31
C VAL A 203 11.27 19.23 -4.95
N LYS A 204 10.51 20.32 -4.77
CA LYS A 204 9.69 20.53 -3.58
C LYS A 204 8.61 19.47 -3.47
N GLN A 205 8.19 19.20 -2.24
CA GLN A 205 7.24 18.15 -1.95
C GLN A 205 6.20 18.58 -0.92
N MET A 206 4.98 18.09 -1.11
CA MET A 206 3.88 18.19 -0.15
C MET A 206 3.25 16.82 -0.03
N GLN A 207 2.88 16.41 1.19
CA GLN A 207 2.36 15.06 1.44
C GLN A 207 1.06 15.08 2.23
N ALA A 208 0.30 13.99 2.09
CA ALA A 208 -0.83 13.62 2.92
C ALA A 208 -0.75 12.14 3.30
N ASN A 209 -1.43 11.75 4.39
CA ASN A 209 -1.34 10.41 4.94
C ASN A 209 -2.50 9.49 4.50
N ASN A 210 -3.55 10.04 3.92
CA ASN A 210 -4.68 9.30 3.37
C ASN A 210 -5.42 10.14 2.32
N GLY A 211 -6.32 9.51 1.58
CA GLY A 211 -7.03 10.17 0.49
C GLY A 211 -7.96 11.29 0.95
N ARG A 212 -8.54 11.19 2.15
CA ARG A 212 -9.42 12.23 2.70
C ARG A 212 -8.63 13.49 3.04
N GLU A 213 -7.53 13.35 3.78
CA GLU A 213 -6.62 14.44 4.09
C GLU A 213 -6.10 15.11 2.81
N ALA A 214 -5.69 14.28 1.81
CA ALA A 214 -5.22 14.78 0.53
C ALA A 214 -6.28 15.63 -0.16
N TRP A 215 -7.53 15.13 -0.26
CA TRP A 215 -8.62 15.86 -0.90
C TRP A 215 -8.93 17.18 -0.19
N ASP A 216 -8.99 17.18 1.14
CA ASP A 216 -9.28 18.39 1.91
C ASP A 216 -8.18 19.45 1.75
N ARG A 217 -6.90 19.06 1.77
CA ARG A 217 -5.76 19.95 1.52
C ARG A 217 -5.74 20.49 0.10
N LEU A 218 -5.96 19.63 -0.91
CA LEU A 218 -5.99 20.03 -2.31
C LEU A 218 -7.12 21.03 -2.61
N LYS A 219 -8.31 20.83 -2.02
CA LYS A 219 -9.41 21.82 -2.12
C LYS A 219 -9.00 23.19 -1.59
N VAL A 220 -8.43 23.26 -0.39
CA VAL A 220 -7.98 24.51 0.22
C VAL A 220 -6.93 25.22 -0.65
N MET A 221 -5.99 24.45 -1.22
CA MET A 221 -4.97 25.00 -2.11
C MET A 221 -5.60 25.55 -3.41
N ALA A 222 -6.55 24.81 -3.99
CA ALA A 222 -7.25 25.26 -5.20
C ALA A 222 -8.08 26.54 -4.95
N GLU A 223 -8.77 26.62 -3.81
CA GLU A 223 -9.51 27.81 -3.40
C GLU A 223 -8.58 29.02 -3.19
N SER A 224 -7.44 28.80 -2.55
CA SER A 224 -6.44 29.85 -2.32
C SER A 224 -5.82 30.34 -3.64
N ALA A 225 -5.48 29.43 -4.56
CA ALA A 225 -4.97 29.77 -5.88
C ALA A 225 -6.00 30.61 -6.67
N GLN A 226 -7.25 30.16 -6.70
CA GLN A 226 -8.34 30.87 -7.37
C GLN A 226 -8.58 32.27 -6.78
N ALA A 227 -8.56 32.41 -5.46
CA ALA A 227 -8.69 33.69 -4.80
C ALA A 227 -7.54 34.67 -5.11
N ALA A 228 -6.35 34.15 -5.38
CA ALA A 228 -5.17 34.89 -5.82
C ALA A 228 -5.14 35.18 -7.35
N GLY A 229 -6.12 34.68 -8.12
CA GLY A 229 -6.14 34.77 -9.57
C GLY A 229 -5.08 33.92 -10.28
N ALA A 230 -4.53 32.92 -9.57
CA ALA A 230 -3.54 31.97 -10.07
C ALA A 230 -4.18 30.58 -10.34
N ARG A 231 -3.48 29.74 -11.09
CA ARG A 231 -3.89 28.37 -11.29
C ARG A 231 -3.16 27.46 -10.27
N LEU A 232 -3.83 26.41 -9.81
CA LEU A 232 -3.19 25.44 -8.92
C LEU A 232 -2.01 24.73 -9.60
N HIS A 233 -2.08 24.52 -10.92
CA HIS A 233 -0.97 23.99 -11.72
C HIS A 233 0.34 24.79 -11.58
N ASP A 234 0.26 26.10 -11.32
CA ASP A 234 1.44 26.93 -11.10
C ASP A 234 2.11 26.66 -9.73
N GLN A 235 1.43 25.95 -8.82
CA GLN A 235 1.90 25.60 -7.48
C GLN A 235 2.24 24.10 -7.35
N ILE A 236 1.53 23.23 -8.09
CA ILE A 236 1.71 21.77 -8.06
C ILE A 236 1.75 21.27 -9.50
N GLN A 237 2.86 20.64 -9.89
CA GLN A 237 3.06 20.16 -11.26
C GLN A 237 2.65 18.70 -11.46
N ALA A 238 2.53 17.92 -10.39
CA ALA A 238 2.03 16.54 -10.45
C ALA A 238 1.43 16.11 -9.10
N ILE A 239 0.44 15.22 -9.13
CA ILE A 239 -0.12 14.58 -7.95
C ILE A 239 0.17 13.08 -8.05
N LEU A 240 0.89 12.55 -7.04
CA LEU A 240 1.19 11.13 -6.90
C LEU A 240 0.23 10.53 -5.88
N VAL A 241 -0.49 9.47 -6.27
CA VAL A 241 -1.59 8.90 -5.47
C VAL A 241 -1.37 7.41 -5.29
N ASP A 242 -1.36 6.93 -4.04
CA ASP A 242 -1.48 5.50 -3.77
C ASP A 242 -2.89 5.01 -4.11
N ALA A 243 -2.99 3.79 -4.64
CA ALA A 243 -4.28 3.19 -4.99
C ALA A 243 -5.11 2.81 -3.77
N GLU A 244 -4.46 2.36 -2.70
CA GLU A 244 -5.10 1.74 -1.54
C GLU A 244 -4.80 2.48 -0.25
N MET A 245 -5.71 3.36 0.16
CA MET A 245 -5.58 4.15 1.37
C MET A 245 -6.83 4.10 2.23
N PRO A 246 -6.70 4.22 3.57
CA PRO A 246 -7.83 4.41 4.47
C PRO A 246 -8.64 5.67 4.13
N GLU A 247 -9.91 5.70 4.56
CA GLU A 247 -10.85 6.80 4.47
C GLU A 247 -11.29 7.19 3.05
N MET A 248 -10.40 7.17 2.08
CA MET A 248 -10.68 7.39 0.66
C MET A 248 -9.60 6.71 -0.18
N ASP A 249 -9.99 5.78 -1.05
CA ASP A 249 -9.05 5.13 -1.97
C ASP A 249 -8.55 6.08 -3.07
N GLY A 250 -7.42 5.72 -3.69
CA GLY A 250 -6.80 6.56 -4.69
C GLY A 250 -7.58 6.69 -6.00
N TYR A 251 -8.44 5.74 -6.30
CA TYR A 251 -9.30 5.82 -7.50
C TYR A 251 -10.41 6.84 -7.29
N VAL A 252 -11.04 6.86 -6.11
CA VAL A 252 -12.05 7.87 -5.72
C VAL A 252 -11.40 9.26 -5.66
N LEU A 253 -10.22 9.37 -5.02
CA LEU A 253 -9.48 10.63 -4.99
C LEU A 253 -9.16 11.14 -6.41
N THR A 254 -8.66 10.26 -7.28
CA THR A 254 -8.36 10.61 -8.68
C THR A 254 -9.62 11.07 -9.42
N GLN A 255 -10.75 10.40 -9.23
CA GLN A 255 -12.02 10.81 -9.83
C GLN A 255 -12.44 12.20 -9.36
N HIS A 256 -12.29 12.53 -8.08
CA HIS A 256 -12.55 13.86 -7.55
C HIS A 256 -11.64 14.91 -8.20
N ILE A 257 -10.34 14.64 -8.27
CA ILE A 257 -9.36 15.55 -8.89
C ILE A 257 -9.72 15.77 -10.37
N LYS A 258 -9.97 14.72 -11.13
CA LYS A 258 -10.22 14.80 -12.57
C LYS A 258 -11.59 15.37 -12.94
N SER A 259 -12.56 15.37 -12.02
CA SER A 259 -13.88 15.98 -12.22
C SER A 259 -13.98 17.45 -11.82
N ASP A 260 -12.97 18.01 -11.17
CA ASP A 260 -12.95 19.39 -10.71
C ASP A 260 -12.02 20.24 -11.61
N ALA A 261 -12.60 21.21 -12.32
CA ALA A 261 -11.89 22.04 -13.28
C ALA A 261 -10.70 22.83 -12.69
N ARG A 262 -10.66 23.02 -11.37
CA ARG A 262 -9.55 23.72 -10.70
C ARG A 262 -8.22 22.93 -10.77
N PHE A 263 -8.30 21.63 -11.05
CA PHE A 263 -7.14 20.73 -11.20
C PHE A 263 -6.80 20.46 -12.67
N GLU A 264 -7.42 21.16 -13.60
CA GLU A 264 -7.13 20.98 -15.02
C GLU A 264 -5.63 21.21 -15.32
N GLY A 265 -5.05 20.32 -16.11
CA GLY A 265 -3.63 20.34 -16.48
C GLY A 265 -2.69 19.67 -15.48
N ILE A 266 -3.17 19.29 -14.27
CA ILE A 266 -2.30 18.59 -13.30
C ILE A 266 -2.36 17.07 -13.57
N PRO A 267 -1.24 16.44 -13.95
CA PRO A 267 -1.19 15.00 -14.13
C PRO A 267 -1.32 14.26 -12.79
N VAL A 268 -2.10 13.17 -12.81
CA VAL A 268 -2.24 12.23 -11.67
C VAL A 268 -1.47 10.96 -12.00
N VAL A 269 -0.49 10.65 -11.16
CA VAL A 269 0.35 9.46 -11.24
C VAL A 269 -0.09 8.48 -10.16
N MET A 270 -0.59 7.31 -10.54
CA MET A 270 -0.91 6.25 -9.60
C MET A 270 0.37 5.51 -9.19
N HIS A 271 0.67 5.48 -7.90
CA HIS A 271 1.82 4.81 -7.31
C HIS A 271 1.32 3.62 -6.47
N SER A 272 1.45 2.41 -6.98
CA SER A 272 0.81 1.25 -6.35
C SER A 272 1.66 0.00 -6.42
N SER A 273 1.54 -0.85 -5.40
CA SER A 273 2.06 -2.22 -5.41
C SER A 273 1.26 -3.15 -6.34
N LEU A 274 0.07 -2.72 -6.76
CA LEU A 274 -0.83 -3.46 -7.63
C LEU A 274 -0.46 -3.27 -9.09
N SER A 275 0.02 -4.33 -9.73
CA SER A 275 0.47 -4.29 -11.14
C SER A 275 -0.47 -4.99 -12.12
N SER A 276 -1.64 -5.49 -11.69
CA SER A 276 -2.55 -6.24 -12.55
C SER A 276 -3.16 -5.38 -13.66
N ASP A 277 -3.45 -5.99 -14.81
CA ASP A 277 -4.11 -5.31 -15.93
C ASP A 277 -5.48 -4.74 -15.56
N ALA A 278 -6.17 -5.40 -14.62
CA ALA A 278 -7.45 -4.96 -14.10
C ALA A 278 -7.34 -3.63 -13.34
N ASN A 279 -6.32 -3.48 -12.48
CA ASN A 279 -6.07 -2.26 -11.74
C ASN A 279 -5.65 -1.11 -12.67
N ARG A 280 -4.84 -1.40 -13.68
CA ARG A 280 -4.48 -0.42 -14.72
C ARG A 280 -5.70 0.02 -15.54
N ALA A 281 -6.61 -0.92 -15.88
CA ALA A 281 -7.86 -0.60 -16.58
C ALA A 281 -8.77 0.29 -15.75
N MET A 282 -8.85 0.04 -14.42
CA MET A 282 -9.61 0.89 -13.51
C MET A 282 -9.00 2.29 -13.41
N GLY A 283 -7.66 2.39 -13.24
CA GLY A 283 -6.97 3.68 -13.24
C GLY A 283 -7.29 4.51 -14.47
N ARG A 284 -7.25 3.91 -15.65
CA ARG A 284 -7.64 4.59 -16.90
C ARG A 284 -9.07 5.10 -16.90
N ARG A 285 -10.03 4.36 -16.31
CA ARG A 285 -11.43 4.78 -16.23
C ARG A 285 -11.65 6.01 -15.38
N VAL A 286 -10.91 6.15 -14.29
CA VAL A 286 -11.02 7.32 -13.39
C VAL A 286 -10.12 8.48 -13.79
N GLY A 287 -9.33 8.33 -14.87
CA GLY A 287 -8.51 9.40 -15.43
C GLY A 287 -7.07 9.47 -14.92
N VAL A 288 -6.52 8.34 -14.41
CA VAL A 288 -5.08 8.25 -14.10
C VAL A 288 -4.27 8.44 -15.38
N ASP A 289 -3.32 9.37 -15.36
CA ASP A 289 -2.47 9.67 -16.51
C ASP A 289 -1.30 8.69 -16.62
N TYR A 290 -0.67 8.34 -15.49
CA TYR A 290 0.49 7.45 -15.43
C TYR A 290 0.37 6.45 -14.29
N TYR A 291 1.05 5.32 -14.42
CA TYR A 291 1.07 4.26 -13.43
C TYR A 291 2.52 3.86 -13.13
N VAL A 292 2.94 3.96 -11.86
CA VAL A 292 4.29 3.64 -11.40
C VAL A 292 4.21 2.59 -10.29
N PRO A 293 4.99 1.50 -10.37
CA PRO A 293 5.06 0.53 -9.28
C PRO A 293 5.72 1.16 -8.05
N LYS A 294 5.20 0.83 -6.86
CA LYS A 294 5.81 1.23 -5.58
C LYS A 294 7.25 0.69 -5.47
N PHE A 295 8.09 1.44 -4.79
CA PHE A 295 9.49 1.11 -4.46
C PHE A 295 10.45 1.00 -5.66
N ASP A 296 10.02 1.40 -6.85
CA ASP A 296 10.89 1.58 -8.00
C ASP A 296 11.21 3.08 -8.19
N GLY A 297 12.20 3.57 -7.43
CA GLY A 297 12.58 4.99 -7.45
C GLY A 297 13.08 5.47 -8.81
N LEU A 298 13.68 4.57 -9.62
CA LEU A 298 14.10 4.89 -10.98
C LEU A 298 12.89 5.05 -11.91
N ALA A 299 11.90 4.15 -11.82
CA ALA A 299 10.66 4.27 -12.59
C ALA A 299 9.88 5.52 -12.18
N LEU A 300 9.85 5.83 -10.87
CA LEU A 300 9.20 7.04 -10.37
C LEU A 300 9.86 8.30 -10.93
N SER A 301 11.17 8.43 -10.82
CA SER A 301 11.89 9.59 -11.34
C SER A 301 11.79 9.73 -12.87
N ALA A 302 11.89 8.61 -13.60
CA ALA A 302 11.74 8.60 -15.06
C ALA A 302 10.34 9.03 -15.51
N THR A 303 9.30 8.70 -14.72
CA THR A 303 7.92 9.13 -15.00
C THR A 303 7.70 10.60 -14.66
N LEU A 304 8.18 11.06 -13.50
CA LEU A 304 7.96 12.44 -13.07
C LEU A 304 8.76 13.46 -13.86
N ARG A 305 9.98 13.14 -14.29
CA ARG A 305 10.87 14.10 -14.97
C ARG A 305 10.24 14.77 -16.19
N PRO A 306 9.65 14.08 -17.18
CA PRO A 306 9.02 14.75 -18.31
C PRO A 306 7.80 15.58 -17.92
N LEU A 307 7.09 15.23 -16.83
CA LEU A 307 5.93 15.96 -16.33
C LEU A 307 6.33 17.27 -15.63
N LEU A 308 7.54 17.30 -15.08
CA LEU A 308 8.09 18.46 -14.37
C LEU A 308 8.87 19.40 -15.31
N ALA A 309 9.24 18.94 -16.51
CA ALA A 309 9.96 19.73 -17.52
C ALA A 309 9.03 20.35 -18.56
N ALA A 310 7.73 20.05 -18.51
CA ALA A 310 6.71 20.57 -19.43
C ALA A 310 6.14 21.88 -18.94
#